data_4d4232b289c291bd710818945625df79
#
_entry.id   4d4232b289c291bd710818945625df79
#
_cell.length_a   1.000
_cell.length_b   1.000
_cell.length_c   1.000
_cell.angle_alpha   90.00
_cell.angle_beta   90.00
_cell.angle_gamma   90.00
#
_symmetry.space_group_name_H-M   'P 1'
#
loop_
_entity.id
_entity.type
_entity.pdbx_description
1 polymer ?
#
loop_
_entity_poly.entity_id
_entity_poly.type
_entity_poly.pdbx_seq_one_letter_code
_entity_poly.pdbx_strand_id
1 'polypeptide(L)'
;YFNFDENEEYKQFFETTKDVNRLLQNLMLASGQKILPEKTLIIFDEVQDCPNVINSMKYFCENAPQYHIACAGSLLGIALAKPSSFPVGKVNFLQIDPMTFTEFLLANGDDNLAAYLEQIDTLEPIPDAFFNPLYEKLKMYYITGGMPESVLMWTEARDVNAMQDSLSAIVDAYERDFAKHPDVREFPKISMVWKSIPSQLAKENKKFIYKVIKEGARAREYEDALRWLVDARLVHKIYRSTAPGLPMSAYDDISAFKIYLVDVGLLRRLSQLSPSAFAEGNRLFTEFKGALTENFVLQTLITQFEVVPRYWA
;
A
#
# COMPACT_ATOMS: atom_id res chain seq x y z
N TYR A 1 -16.59 -16.77 -0.81
CA TYR A 1 -15.60 -16.09 0.02
C TYR A 1 -15.20 -16.99 1.17
N PHE A 2 -13.89 -17.19 1.39
CA PHE A 2 -13.32 -18.04 2.43
C PHE A 2 -12.17 -17.28 3.09
N ASN A 3 -12.32 -16.91 4.37
CA ASN A 3 -11.32 -16.24 5.16
C ASN A 3 -10.60 -17.26 6.05
N PHE A 4 -9.27 -17.34 5.94
CA PHE A 4 -8.44 -18.31 6.64
C PHE A 4 -8.01 -17.86 8.05
N ASP A 5 -8.19 -16.61 8.39
CA ASP A 5 -8.00 -16.12 9.76
C ASP A 5 -9.26 -16.38 10.61
N GLU A 6 -10.46 -16.17 10.03
CA GLU A 6 -11.73 -16.36 10.74
C GLU A 6 -12.11 -17.83 10.96
N ASN A 7 -11.72 -18.74 10.05
CA ASN A 7 -12.17 -20.13 10.10
C ASN A 7 -11.03 -21.14 9.88
N GLU A 8 -10.56 -21.70 11.00
CA GLU A 8 -9.51 -22.73 11.03
C GLU A 8 -9.88 -24.01 10.26
N GLU A 9 -11.18 -24.36 10.15
CA GLU A 9 -11.61 -25.57 9.46
C GLU A 9 -11.28 -25.52 7.96
N TYR A 10 -11.29 -24.33 7.36
CA TYR A 10 -10.94 -24.19 5.95
C TYR A 10 -9.49 -24.58 5.66
N LYS A 11 -8.57 -24.38 6.61
CA LYS A 11 -7.15 -24.75 6.47
C LYS A 11 -6.99 -26.27 6.30
N GLN A 12 -7.79 -27.05 7.02
CA GLN A 12 -7.75 -28.52 6.97
C GLN A 12 -8.04 -29.07 5.57
N PHE A 13 -8.88 -28.40 4.77
CA PHE A 13 -9.15 -28.85 3.41
C PHE A 13 -7.88 -28.87 2.56
N PHE A 14 -7.02 -27.88 2.70
CA PHE A 14 -5.78 -27.73 1.95
C PHE A 14 -4.59 -28.52 2.55
N GLU A 15 -4.70 -28.97 3.79
CA GLU A 15 -3.73 -29.84 4.44
C GLU A 15 -3.92 -31.30 4.02
N THR A 16 -5.17 -31.72 3.83
CA THR A 16 -5.53 -33.15 3.63
C THR A 16 -5.42 -33.56 2.18
N THR A 17 -5.56 -32.66 1.21
CA THR A 17 -5.54 -33.05 -0.20
C THR A 17 -5.02 -31.91 -1.10
N LYS A 18 -4.46 -32.30 -2.26
CA LYS A 18 -4.12 -31.42 -3.38
C LYS A 18 -5.02 -31.68 -4.60
N ASP A 19 -5.97 -32.60 -4.48
CA ASP A 19 -6.95 -32.87 -5.53
C ASP A 19 -7.97 -31.73 -5.60
N VAL A 20 -7.99 -31.04 -6.73
CA VAL A 20 -8.83 -29.86 -6.95
C VAL A 20 -10.32 -30.18 -6.88
N ASN A 21 -10.74 -31.34 -7.39
CA ASN A 21 -12.15 -31.73 -7.36
C ASN A 21 -12.61 -31.94 -5.92
N ARG A 22 -11.78 -32.57 -5.10
CA ARG A 22 -12.05 -32.78 -3.68
C ARG A 22 -12.04 -31.48 -2.91
N LEU A 23 -11.10 -30.57 -3.23
CA LEU A 23 -11.09 -29.22 -2.65
C LEU A 23 -12.38 -28.45 -2.98
N LEU A 24 -12.78 -28.42 -4.25
CA LEU A 24 -14.03 -27.78 -4.68
C LEU A 24 -15.26 -28.39 -3.98
N GLN A 25 -15.30 -29.69 -3.84
CA GLN A 25 -16.40 -30.38 -3.12
C GLN A 25 -16.45 -29.95 -1.65
N ASN A 26 -15.31 -29.91 -0.95
CA ASN A 26 -15.23 -29.46 0.43
C ASN A 26 -15.68 -28.00 0.57
N LEU A 27 -15.22 -27.12 -0.33
CA LEU A 27 -15.60 -25.70 -0.33
C LEU A 27 -17.10 -25.50 -0.61
N MET A 28 -17.69 -26.28 -1.53
CA MET A 28 -19.14 -26.28 -1.79
C MET A 28 -19.94 -26.71 -0.57
N LEU A 29 -19.51 -27.79 0.09
CA LEU A 29 -20.18 -28.29 1.30
C LEU A 29 -20.08 -27.30 2.46
N ALA A 30 -18.91 -26.69 2.67
CA ALA A 30 -18.69 -25.74 3.74
C ALA A 30 -19.46 -24.43 3.54
N SER A 31 -19.56 -23.94 2.30
CA SER A 31 -20.27 -22.71 1.98
C SER A 31 -21.78 -22.88 1.78
N GLY A 32 -22.25 -24.10 1.57
CA GLY A 32 -23.63 -24.39 1.15
C GLY A 32 -23.98 -23.85 -0.25
N GLN A 33 -22.98 -23.41 -1.02
CA GLN A 33 -23.17 -22.80 -2.34
C GLN A 33 -22.55 -23.66 -3.45
N LYS A 34 -23.18 -23.63 -4.63
CA LYS A 34 -22.62 -24.28 -5.82
C LYS A 34 -21.51 -23.41 -6.41
N ILE A 35 -20.34 -23.99 -6.62
CA ILE A 35 -19.23 -23.37 -7.34
C ILE A 35 -19.31 -23.82 -8.80
N LEU A 36 -19.73 -22.94 -9.68
CA LEU A 36 -19.94 -23.24 -11.09
C LEU A 36 -18.74 -22.76 -11.92
N PRO A 37 -18.21 -23.62 -12.83
CA PRO A 37 -17.15 -23.20 -13.76
C PRO A 37 -17.56 -21.96 -14.52
N GLU A 38 -16.61 -21.05 -14.77
CA GLU A 38 -16.76 -19.80 -15.53
C GLU A 38 -17.80 -18.79 -15.00
N LYS A 39 -18.53 -19.14 -13.93
CA LYS A 39 -19.61 -18.30 -13.36
C LYS A 39 -19.39 -17.89 -11.92
N THR A 40 -18.53 -18.60 -11.19
CA THR A 40 -18.28 -18.33 -9.78
C THR A 40 -16.85 -17.85 -9.60
N LEU A 41 -16.68 -16.71 -8.95
CA LEU A 41 -15.38 -16.26 -8.43
C LEU A 41 -15.21 -16.82 -7.00
N ILE A 42 -14.15 -17.57 -6.79
CA ILE A 42 -13.74 -18.06 -5.47
C ILE A 42 -12.74 -17.03 -4.91
N ILE A 43 -13.01 -16.49 -3.74
CA ILE A 43 -12.10 -15.56 -3.07
C ILE A 43 -11.54 -16.26 -1.83
N PHE A 44 -10.23 -16.41 -1.78
CA PHE A 44 -9.47 -16.87 -0.63
C PHE A 44 -8.80 -15.66 0.03
N ASP A 45 -9.19 -15.36 1.26
CA ASP A 45 -8.70 -14.22 1.99
C ASP A 45 -7.80 -14.64 3.16
N GLU A 46 -6.88 -13.75 3.53
CA GLU A 46 -5.84 -13.97 4.54
C GLU A 46 -5.02 -15.26 4.27
N VAL A 47 -4.64 -15.45 2.98
CA VAL A 47 -3.96 -16.69 2.53
C VAL A 47 -2.56 -16.87 3.15
N GLN A 48 -1.95 -15.83 3.74
CA GLN A 48 -0.70 -15.97 4.49
C GLN A 48 -0.86 -16.87 5.71
N ASP A 49 -2.07 -17.02 6.26
CA ASP A 49 -2.36 -17.88 7.40
C ASP A 49 -2.58 -19.35 6.98
N CYS A 50 -2.68 -19.61 5.67
CA CYS A 50 -2.74 -20.95 5.09
C CYS A 50 -1.84 -21.08 3.84
N PRO A 51 -0.51 -21.24 3.99
CA PRO A 51 0.42 -21.34 2.86
C PRO A 51 0.07 -22.45 1.84
N ASN A 52 -0.66 -23.50 2.28
CA ASN A 52 -1.11 -24.58 1.41
C ASN A 52 -2.11 -24.12 0.35
N VAL A 53 -2.87 -23.04 0.61
CA VAL A 53 -3.75 -22.43 -0.39
C VAL A 53 -2.91 -21.90 -1.54
N ILE A 54 -1.87 -21.11 -1.23
CA ILE A 54 -0.97 -20.55 -2.25
C ILE A 54 -0.34 -21.66 -3.09
N ASN A 55 0.15 -22.72 -2.43
CA ASN A 55 0.73 -23.88 -3.10
C ASN A 55 -0.28 -24.62 -3.99
N SER A 56 -1.56 -24.62 -3.62
CA SER A 56 -2.62 -25.30 -4.37
C SER A 56 -2.98 -24.58 -5.67
N MET A 57 -2.68 -23.30 -5.81
CA MET A 57 -2.97 -22.51 -7.03
C MET A 57 -2.36 -23.12 -8.29
N LYS A 58 -1.21 -23.78 -8.15
CA LYS A 58 -0.62 -24.54 -9.25
C LYS A 58 -1.58 -25.62 -9.79
N TYR A 59 -2.18 -26.36 -8.89
CA TYR A 59 -3.07 -27.47 -9.27
C TYR A 59 -4.40 -26.98 -9.82
N PHE A 60 -4.93 -25.87 -9.32
CA PHE A 60 -6.10 -25.21 -9.90
C PHE A 60 -5.81 -24.72 -11.32
N CYS A 61 -4.68 -24.06 -11.54
CA CYS A 61 -4.28 -23.58 -12.87
C CYS A 61 -4.10 -24.73 -13.87
N GLU A 62 -3.53 -25.88 -13.44
CA GLU A 62 -3.23 -27.00 -14.33
C GLU A 62 -4.42 -27.92 -14.56
N ASN A 63 -5.27 -28.17 -13.55
CA ASN A 63 -6.29 -29.20 -13.59
C ASN A 63 -7.73 -28.66 -13.59
N ALA A 64 -7.92 -27.35 -13.32
CA ALA A 64 -9.25 -26.74 -13.24
C ALA A 64 -9.23 -25.25 -13.66
N PRO A 65 -8.67 -24.93 -14.85
CA PRO A 65 -8.51 -23.54 -15.30
C PRO A 65 -9.84 -22.80 -15.53
N GLN A 66 -10.95 -23.54 -15.59
CA GLN A 66 -12.30 -22.98 -15.73
C GLN A 66 -12.84 -22.34 -14.44
N TYR A 67 -12.13 -22.44 -13.31
CA TYR A 67 -12.55 -21.80 -12.07
C TYR A 67 -11.73 -20.52 -11.84
N HIS A 68 -12.44 -19.41 -11.62
CA HIS A 68 -11.83 -18.12 -11.33
C HIS A 68 -11.52 -18.02 -9.84
N ILE A 69 -10.27 -17.77 -9.50
CA ILE A 69 -9.80 -17.70 -8.12
C ILE A 69 -9.03 -16.40 -7.90
N ALA A 70 -9.37 -15.69 -6.86
CA ALA A 70 -8.59 -14.57 -6.32
C ALA A 70 -8.09 -14.91 -4.92
N CYS A 71 -6.80 -14.64 -4.67
CA CYS A 71 -6.20 -14.81 -3.35
C CYS A 71 -5.80 -13.42 -2.83
N ALA A 72 -6.20 -13.10 -1.60
CA ALA A 72 -5.85 -11.87 -0.94
C ALA A 72 -5.14 -12.13 0.39
N GLY A 73 -4.33 -11.18 0.82
CA GLY A 73 -3.67 -11.24 2.12
C GLY A 73 -2.89 -9.95 2.41
N SER A 74 -3.01 -9.43 3.62
CA SER A 74 -2.44 -8.15 4.04
C SER A 74 -0.90 -8.14 4.05
N LEU A 75 -0.27 -9.29 4.27
CA LEU A 75 1.18 -9.47 4.32
C LEU A 75 1.67 -10.47 3.27
N LEU A 76 0.99 -10.54 2.14
CA LEU A 76 1.27 -11.51 1.08
C LEU A 76 2.71 -11.39 0.57
N GLY A 77 3.25 -10.18 0.42
CA GLY A 77 4.65 -9.96 0.02
C GLY A 77 5.65 -10.63 0.96
N ILE A 78 5.40 -10.57 2.27
CA ILE A 78 6.24 -11.22 3.30
C ILE A 78 6.05 -12.75 3.25
N ALA A 79 4.82 -13.23 3.11
CA ALA A 79 4.55 -14.66 3.01
C ALA A 79 5.23 -15.29 1.78
N LEU A 80 5.26 -14.58 0.66
CA LEU A 80 5.89 -15.01 -0.58
C LEU A 80 7.42 -14.95 -0.55
N ALA A 81 8.02 -14.12 0.30
CA ALA A 81 9.47 -14.06 0.49
C ALA A 81 10.04 -15.28 1.23
N LYS A 82 9.17 -16.09 1.89
CA LYS A 82 9.61 -17.34 2.54
C LYS A 82 9.91 -18.42 1.49
N PRO A 83 10.91 -19.29 1.73
CA PRO A 83 11.19 -20.42 0.85
C PRO A 83 10.03 -21.43 0.93
N SER A 84 9.04 -21.26 0.08
CA SER A 84 7.94 -22.19 -0.13
C SER A 84 7.85 -22.49 -1.64
N SER A 85 7.15 -23.56 -2.00
CA SER A 85 6.93 -23.92 -3.41
C SER A 85 5.91 -22.97 -4.05
N PHE A 86 6.31 -21.70 -4.23
CA PHE A 86 5.45 -20.72 -4.90
C PHE A 86 5.15 -21.16 -6.35
N PRO A 87 3.89 -21.04 -6.82
CA PRO A 87 3.47 -21.47 -8.16
C PRO A 87 3.92 -20.48 -9.26
N VAL A 88 5.23 -20.40 -9.50
CA VAL A 88 5.82 -19.49 -10.50
C VAL A 88 5.18 -19.72 -11.88
N GLY A 89 4.74 -18.64 -12.52
CA GLY A 89 4.12 -18.68 -13.84
C GLY A 89 2.71 -19.27 -13.90
N LYS A 90 2.08 -19.53 -12.72
CA LYS A 90 0.73 -20.10 -12.61
C LYS A 90 -0.27 -19.14 -11.96
N VAL A 91 0.21 -18.00 -11.50
CA VAL A 91 -0.60 -16.94 -10.88
C VAL A 91 -0.17 -15.60 -11.45
N ASN A 92 -1.14 -14.69 -11.56
CA ASN A 92 -0.90 -13.29 -11.88
C ASN A 92 -1.04 -12.47 -10.60
N PHE A 93 -0.20 -11.45 -10.46
CA PHE A 93 -0.30 -10.51 -9.35
C PHE A 93 -1.10 -9.29 -9.78
N LEU A 94 -2.05 -8.91 -8.92
CA LEU A 94 -2.71 -7.61 -8.98
C LEU A 94 -2.31 -6.84 -7.73
N GLN A 95 -1.68 -5.70 -7.92
CA GLN A 95 -1.39 -4.77 -6.83
C GLN A 95 -2.57 -3.85 -6.65
N ILE A 96 -3.02 -3.69 -5.41
CA ILE A 96 -4.02 -2.71 -5.01
C ILE A 96 -3.30 -1.65 -4.19
N ASP A 97 -3.26 -0.44 -4.73
CA ASP A 97 -2.67 0.73 -4.09
C ASP A 97 -3.77 1.59 -3.45
N PRO A 98 -3.44 2.54 -2.56
CA PRO A 98 -4.41 3.53 -2.11
C PRO A 98 -5.05 4.27 -3.29
N MET A 99 -6.29 4.71 -3.12
CA MET A 99 -7.03 5.44 -4.15
C MET A 99 -6.23 6.65 -4.64
N THR A 100 -6.19 6.82 -5.94
CA THR A 100 -5.59 7.99 -6.59
C THR A 100 -6.41 9.24 -6.32
N PHE A 101 -5.86 10.41 -6.63
CA PHE A 101 -6.62 11.67 -6.50
C PHE A 101 -7.85 11.68 -7.42
N THR A 102 -7.76 11.11 -8.62
CA THR A 102 -8.91 10.99 -9.53
C THR A 102 -10.00 10.09 -8.94
N GLU A 103 -9.64 8.93 -8.39
CA GLU A 103 -10.59 8.04 -7.71
C GLU A 103 -11.22 8.70 -6.47
N PHE A 104 -10.45 9.51 -5.73
CA PHE A 104 -10.97 10.31 -4.62
C PHE A 104 -12.00 11.35 -5.10
N LEU A 105 -11.76 12.02 -6.23
CA LEU A 105 -12.74 12.93 -6.83
C LEU A 105 -14.03 12.18 -7.18
N LEU A 106 -13.93 11.03 -7.86
CA LEU A 106 -15.09 10.19 -8.20
C LEU A 106 -15.87 9.76 -6.95
N ALA A 107 -15.17 9.31 -5.90
CA ALA A 107 -15.79 8.94 -4.62
C ALA A 107 -16.51 10.11 -3.92
N ASN A 108 -16.10 11.35 -4.21
CA ASN A 108 -16.75 12.56 -3.71
C ASN A 108 -17.90 13.07 -4.60
N GLY A 109 -18.17 12.43 -5.74
CA GLY A 109 -19.17 12.87 -6.73
C GLY A 109 -18.70 14.04 -7.61
N ASP A 110 -17.37 14.25 -7.68
CA ASP A 110 -16.75 15.31 -8.48
C ASP A 110 -16.37 14.79 -9.90
N ASP A 111 -17.28 14.03 -10.55
CA ASP A 111 -17.03 13.35 -11.83
C ASP A 111 -16.52 14.30 -12.92
N ASN A 112 -17.05 15.52 -12.97
CA ASN A 112 -16.64 16.52 -13.98
C ASN A 112 -15.18 16.97 -13.77
N LEU A 113 -14.72 17.11 -12.53
CA LEU A 113 -13.34 17.46 -12.23
C LEU A 113 -12.40 16.29 -12.50
N ALA A 114 -12.82 15.07 -12.19
CA ALA A 114 -12.08 13.86 -12.52
C ALA A 114 -11.90 13.71 -14.04
N ALA A 115 -12.99 13.82 -14.81
CA ALA A 115 -12.96 13.76 -16.25
C ALA A 115 -12.12 14.90 -16.88
N TYR A 116 -12.15 16.09 -16.28
CA TYR A 116 -11.31 17.21 -16.72
C TYR A 116 -9.83 16.89 -16.56
N LEU A 117 -9.40 16.34 -15.40
CA LEU A 117 -8.01 15.96 -15.17
C LEU A 117 -7.51 14.90 -16.16
N GLU A 118 -8.35 13.92 -16.49
CA GLU A 118 -8.00 12.86 -17.45
C GLU A 118 -7.84 13.37 -18.89
N GLN A 119 -8.44 14.52 -19.23
CA GLN A 119 -8.37 15.12 -20.55
C GLN A 119 -7.20 16.10 -20.72
N ILE A 120 -6.46 16.41 -19.64
CA ILE A 120 -5.30 17.31 -19.72
C ILE A 120 -4.17 16.59 -20.45
N ASP A 121 -3.87 17.05 -21.65
CA ASP A 121 -2.80 16.56 -22.52
C ASP A 121 -1.72 17.62 -22.81
N THR A 122 -1.88 18.83 -22.29
CA THR A 122 -0.99 19.96 -22.51
C THR A 122 -0.40 20.47 -21.20
N LEU A 123 0.71 21.22 -21.31
CA LEU A 123 1.34 21.91 -20.17
C LEU A 123 0.79 23.35 -19.97
N GLU A 124 -0.35 23.67 -20.55
CA GLU A 124 -0.98 24.96 -20.36
C GLU A 124 -1.53 25.09 -18.92
N PRO A 125 -1.51 26.30 -18.36
CA PRO A 125 -2.08 26.53 -17.05
C PRO A 125 -3.57 26.18 -17.00
N ILE A 126 -3.97 25.49 -15.95
CA ILE A 126 -5.38 25.20 -15.69
C ILE A 126 -6.10 26.51 -15.39
N PRO A 127 -7.24 26.82 -16.06
CA PRO A 127 -8.03 28.00 -15.76
C PRO A 127 -8.46 28.05 -14.28
N ASP A 128 -8.45 29.22 -13.67
CA ASP A 128 -8.77 29.41 -12.24
C ASP A 128 -10.12 28.81 -11.83
N ALA A 129 -11.08 28.82 -12.74
CA ALA A 129 -12.41 28.24 -12.52
C ALA A 129 -12.35 26.73 -12.19
N PHE A 130 -11.36 26.02 -12.70
CA PHE A 130 -11.15 24.59 -12.45
C PHE A 130 -10.01 24.38 -11.45
N PHE A 131 -8.97 25.20 -11.51
CA PHE A 131 -7.82 25.11 -10.61
C PHE A 131 -8.21 25.27 -9.14
N ASN A 132 -8.99 26.29 -8.81
CA ASN A 132 -9.37 26.54 -7.42
C ASN A 132 -10.15 25.39 -6.78
N PRO A 133 -11.22 24.85 -7.41
CA PRO A 133 -11.91 23.67 -6.91
C PRO A 133 -10.99 22.45 -6.77
N LEU A 134 -10.17 22.17 -7.78
CA LEU A 134 -9.20 21.05 -7.73
C LEU A 134 -8.20 21.21 -6.61
N TYR A 135 -7.70 22.42 -6.38
CA TYR A 135 -6.73 22.69 -5.31
C TYR A 135 -7.34 22.48 -3.93
N GLU A 136 -8.59 22.90 -3.70
CA GLU A 136 -9.29 22.62 -2.44
C GLU A 136 -9.53 21.12 -2.23
N LYS A 137 -9.89 20.39 -3.28
CA LYS A 137 -10.01 18.93 -3.23
C LYS A 137 -8.67 18.25 -2.98
N LEU A 138 -7.58 18.74 -3.56
CA LEU A 138 -6.23 18.22 -3.32
C LEU A 138 -5.79 18.44 -1.86
N LYS A 139 -6.10 19.59 -1.27
CA LYS A 139 -5.88 19.80 0.18
C LYS A 139 -6.64 18.76 1.00
N MET A 140 -7.91 18.49 0.64
CA MET A 140 -8.71 17.49 1.32
C MET A 140 -8.12 16.09 1.14
N TYR A 141 -7.64 15.76 -0.05
CA TYR A 141 -6.94 14.49 -0.29
C TYR A 141 -5.66 14.36 0.56
N TYR A 142 -4.90 15.43 0.76
CA TYR A 142 -3.75 15.41 1.68
C TYR A 142 -4.17 15.13 3.12
N ILE A 143 -5.37 15.56 3.52
CA ILE A 143 -5.92 15.33 4.85
C ILE A 143 -6.44 13.90 4.99
N THR A 144 -7.19 13.42 4.01
CA THR A 144 -7.90 12.12 4.01
C THR A 144 -6.98 10.97 3.60
N GLY A 145 -6.11 11.22 2.60
CA GLY A 145 -5.38 10.17 1.90
C GLY A 145 -6.26 9.40 0.92
N GLY A 146 -5.69 8.34 0.38
CA GLY A 146 -6.34 7.40 -0.53
C GLY A 146 -6.76 6.07 0.11
N MET A 147 -6.66 5.92 1.44
CA MET A 147 -7.12 4.70 2.11
C MET A 147 -8.65 4.61 2.01
N PRO A 148 -9.21 3.51 1.40
CA PRO A 148 -10.64 3.44 1.07
C PRO A 148 -11.56 3.68 2.26
N GLU A 149 -11.25 3.12 3.44
CA GLU A 149 -12.03 3.31 4.64
C GLU A 149 -12.07 4.78 5.09
N SER A 150 -10.92 5.46 5.05
CA SER A 150 -10.82 6.88 5.39
C SER A 150 -11.60 7.75 4.40
N VAL A 151 -11.52 7.43 3.10
CA VAL A 151 -12.29 8.12 2.05
C VAL A 151 -13.79 7.90 2.26
N LEU A 152 -14.22 6.67 2.58
CA LEU A 152 -15.61 6.35 2.85
C LEU A 152 -16.16 7.16 4.04
N MET A 153 -15.44 7.17 5.17
CA MET A 153 -15.83 7.97 6.35
C MET A 153 -15.98 9.45 6.00
N TRP A 154 -15.09 9.98 5.16
CA TRP A 154 -15.20 11.36 4.69
C TRP A 154 -16.39 11.58 3.76
N THR A 155 -16.62 10.71 2.80
CA THR A 155 -17.67 10.89 1.77
C THR A 155 -19.08 10.73 2.33
N GLU A 156 -19.29 9.79 3.25
CA GLU A 156 -20.59 9.53 3.85
C GLU A 156 -20.97 10.53 4.94
N ALA A 157 -20.07 10.79 5.89
CA ALA A 157 -20.38 11.58 7.08
C ALA A 157 -19.93 13.05 6.99
N ARG A 158 -18.97 13.38 6.11
CA ARG A 158 -18.26 14.66 6.09
C ARG A 158 -17.68 15.04 7.47
N ASP A 159 -17.40 14.01 8.28
CA ASP A 159 -16.88 14.14 9.63
C ASP A 159 -15.36 13.94 9.63
N VAL A 160 -14.65 15.03 9.89
CA VAL A 160 -13.18 15.05 9.96
C VAL A 160 -12.68 14.18 11.14
N ASN A 161 -13.43 14.07 12.24
CA ASN A 161 -13.00 13.27 13.39
C ASN A 161 -13.12 11.78 13.08
N ALA A 162 -14.27 11.35 12.53
CA ALA A 162 -14.47 9.95 12.13
C ALA A 162 -13.40 9.51 11.11
N MET A 163 -13.09 10.35 10.14
CA MET A 163 -12.01 10.11 9.16
C MET A 163 -10.63 10.02 9.84
N GLN A 164 -10.34 10.87 10.83
CA GLN A 164 -9.08 10.80 11.57
C GLN A 164 -8.99 9.54 12.45
N ASP A 165 -10.10 9.12 13.04
CA ASP A 165 -10.16 7.89 13.83
C ASP A 165 -9.91 6.66 12.95
N SER A 166 -10.47 6.62 11.74
CA SER A 166 -10.17 5.59 10.73
C SER A 166 -8.68 5.54 10.39
N LEU A 167 -8.06 6.68 10.05
CA LEU A 167 -6.61 6.73 9.78
C LEU A 167 -5.77 6.28 10.98
N SER A 168 -6.21 6.61 12.20
CA SER A 168 -5.53 6.19 13.43
C SER A 168 -5.62 4.68 13.60
N ALA A 169 -6.81 4.11 13.39
CA ALA A 169 -7.04 2.68 13.46
C ALA A 169 -6.18 1.90 12.44
N ILE A 170 -6.03 2.44 11.23
CA ILE A 170 -5.15 1.85 10.19
C ILE A 170 -3.69 1.88 10.64
N VAL A 171 -3.18 3.03 11.13
CA VAL A 171 -1.80 3.14 11.64
C VAL A 171 -1.57 2.16 12.79
N ASP A 172 -2.51 2.08 13.74
CA ASP A 172 -2.42 1.17 14.88
C ASP A 172 -2.48 -0.31 14.45
N ALA A 173 -3.25 -0.63 13.42
CA ALA A 173 -3.30 -1.98 12.84
C ALA A 173 -1.95 -2.36 12.23
N TYR A 174 -1.34 -1.48 11.44
CA TYR A 174 0.00 -1.70 10.89
C TYR A 174 1.06 -1.87 11.98
N GLU A 175 1.03 -1.04 13.03
CA GLU A 175 1.98 -1.17 14.15
C GLU A 175 1.81 -2.51 14.91
N ARG A 176 0.59 -3.04 15.01
CA ARG A 176 0.35 -4.38 15.56
C ARG A 176 0.88 -5.49 14.65
N ASP A 177 0.79 -5.31 13.35
CA ASP A 177 1.31 -6.28 12.37
C ASP A 177 2.84 -6.40 12.39
N PHE A 178 3.56 -5.39 12.90
CA PHE A 178 5.00 -5.51 13.10
C PHE A 178 5.39 -6.66 14.03
N ALA A 179 4.53 -7.04 14.97
CA ALA A 179 4.72 -8.18 15.86
C ALA A 179 4.63 -9.54 15.13
N LYS A 180 4.08 -9.58 13.90
CA LYS A 180 4.04 -10.78 13.04
C LYS A 180 5.40 -11.09 12.40
N HIS A 181 6.42 -10.23 12.61
CA HIS A 181 7.78 -10.52 12.14
C HIS A 181 8.32 -11.79 12.80
N PRO A 182 8.95 -12.73 12.03
CA PRO A 182 9.44 -14.00 12.57
C PRO A 182 10.48 -13.86 13.70
N ASP A 183 11.30 -12.83 13.66
CA ASP A 183 12.24 -12.50 14.75
C ASP A 183 11.68 -11.36 15.60
N VAL A 184 11.27 -11.71 16.82
CA VAL A 184 10.73 -10.75 17.81
C VAL A 184 11.69 -9.59 18.11
N ARG A 185 12.99 -9.77 17.92
CA ARG A 185 14.00 -8.71 18.13
C ARG A 185 13.93 -7.61 17.07
N GLU A 186 13.35 -7.89 15.90
CA GLU A 186 13.21 -6.92 14.83
C GLU A 186 11.99 -6.00 15.02
N PHE A 187 10.97 -6.42 15.78
CA PHE A 187 9.77 -5.60 16.04
C PHE A 187 10.12 -4.17 16.55
N PRO A 188 10.98 -3.98 17.57
CA PRO A 188 11.33 -2.63 18.00
C PRO A 188 12.03 -1.81 16.93
N LYS A 189 12.85 -2.46 16.09
CA LYS A 189 13.58 -1.78 15.01
C LYS A 189 12.63 -1.35 13.88
N ILE A 190 11.68 -2.21 13.50
CA ILE A 190 10.63 -1.89 12.53
C ILE A 190 9.84 -0.67 13.01
N SER A 191 9.39 -0.69 14.27
CA SER A 191 8.67 0.44 14.88
C SER A 191 9.51 1.72 14.90
N MET A 192 10.81 1.63 15.19
CA MET A 192 11.70 2.80 15.17
C MET A 192 11.90 3.36 13.78
N VAL A 193 12.09 2.52 12.76
CA VAL A 193 12.16 2.96 11.35
C VAL A 193 10.85 3.64 10.95
N TRP A 194 9.71 2.98 11.20
CA TRP A 194 8.37 3.51 10.91
C TRP A 194 8.16 4.91 11.50
N LYS A 195 8.39 5.07 12.81
CA LYS A 195 8.23 6.34 13.52
C LYS A 195 9.23 7.42 13.09
N SER A 196 10.34 7.05 12.45
CA SER A 196 11.30 8.01 11.93
C SER A 196 10.89 8.64 10.59
N ILE A 197 9.94 8.04 9.85
CA ILE A 197 9.60 8.46 8.48
C ILE A 197 9.22 9.94 8.39
N PRO A 198 8.36 10.50 9.25
CA PRO A 198 8.06 11.93 9.22
C PRO A 198 9.30 12.82 9.32
N SER A 199 10.22 12.46 10.24
CA SER A 199 11.47 13.21 10.44
C SER A 199 12.47 13.02 9.30
N GLN A 200 12.44 11.90 8.58
CA GLN A 200 13.24 11.68 7.37
C GLN A 200 12.80 12.59 6.23
N LEU A 201 11.49 12.77 6.07
CA LEU A 201 10.89 13.54 4.99
C LEU A 201 10.80 15.05 5.30
N ALA A 202 10.58 15.43 6.57
CA ALA A 202 10.51 16.84 7.00
C ALA A 202 11.82 17.59 6.85
N LYS A 203 12.95 16.92 6.93
CA LYS A 203 14.25 17.49 6.66
C LYS A 203 14.54 17.30 5.19
N GLU A 204 14.96 18.34 4.50
CA GLU A 204 15.37 18.29 3.07
C GLU A 204 16.63 17.44 2.89
N ASN A 205 16.59 16.23 3.42
CA ASN A 205 17.67 15.26 3.33
C ASN A 205 17.77 14.71 1.92
N LYS A 206 18.97 14.72 1.37
CA LYS A 206 19.24 14.14 0.04
C LYS A 206 19.13 12.62 0.03
N LYS A 207 19.08 11.97 1.21
CA LYS A 207 18.95 10.51 1.38
C LYS A 207 18.48 10.15 2.78
N PHE A 208 18.04 8.91 2.95
CA PHE A 208 17.72 8.32 4.24
C PHE A 208 18.91 8.35 5.21
N ILE A 209 18.69 8.81 6.43
CA ILE A 209 19.73 8.99 7.46
C ILE A 209 19.43 8.10 8.66
N TYR A 210 20.21 7.05 8.87
CA TYR A 210 20.04 6.12 9.99
C TYR A 210 20.12 6.80 11.36
N LYS A 211 20.97 7.82 11.51
CA LYS A 211 21.06 8.62 12.75
C LYS A 211 19.77 9.33 13.15
N VAL A 212 18.82 9.52 12.21
CA VAL A 212 17.49 10.08 12.53
C VAL A 212 16.62 9.06 13.27
N ILE A 213 16.86 7.75 13.07
CA ILE A 213 16.17 6.71 13.82
C ILE A 213 16.61 6.73 15.28
N LYS A 214 17.93 6.73 15.51
CA LYS A 214 18.58 6.76 16.81
C LYS A 214 20.02 7.23 16.67
N GLU A 215 20.52 7.97 17.64
CA GLU A 215 21.94 8.34 17.69
C GLU A 215 22.84 7.10 17.65
N GLY A 216 23.85 7.11 16.79
CA GLY A 216 24.76 5.98 16.58
C GLY A 216 24.22 4.83 15.72
N ALA A 217 22.98 4.91 15.23
CA ALA A 217 22.38 3.88 14.38
C ALA A 217 23.20 3.66 13.08
N ARG A 218 23.37 2.38 12.73
CA ARG A 218 24.11 1.95 11.55
C ARG A 218 23.19 1.17 10.59
N ALA A 219 23.48 1.25 9.30
CA ALA A 219 22.69 0.58 8.25
C ALA A 219 22.41 -0.89 8.56
N ARG A 220 23.46 -1.67 8.87
CA ARG A 220 23.38 -3.11 9.16
C ARG A 220 22.43 -3.50 10.30
N GLU A 221 22.06 -2.55 11.16
CA GLU A 221 21.19 -2.80 12.33
C GLU A 221 19.71 -2.67 11.98
N TYR A 222 19.38 -1.93 10.90
CA TYR A 222 18.01 -1.57 10.52
C TYR A 222 17.63 -2.00 9.09
N GLU A 223 18.56 -2.66 8.37
CA GLU A 223 18.33 -3.04 6.98
C GLU A 223 17.20 -4.08 6.84
N ASP A 224 17.17 -5.07 7.74
CA ASP A 224 16.10 -6.08 7.75
C ASP A 224 14.75 -5.47 8.12
N ALA A 225 14.73 -4.55 9.10
CA ALA A 225 13.54 -3.81 9.48
C ALA A 225 12.99 -2.95 8.32
N LEU A 226 13.89 -2.26 7.61
CA LEU A 226 13.51 -1.48 6.44
C LEU A 226 13.00 -2.36 5.30
N ARG A 227 13.70 -3.49 5.04
CA ARG A 227 13.27 -4.46 4.03
C ARG A 227 11.88 -4.99 4.35
N TRP A 228 11.60 -5.33 5.60
CA TRP A 228 10.29 -5.81 6.00
C TRP A 228 9.18 -4.80 5.69
N LEU A 229 9.39 -3.52 6.00
CA LEU A 229 8.41 -2.45 5.68
C LEU A 229 8.19 -2.30 4.17
N VAL A 230 9.23 -2.49 3.36
CA VAL A 230 9.13 -2.48 1.89
C VAL A 230 8.38 -3.71 1.38
N ASP A 231 8.71 -4.89 1.88
CA ASP A 231 8.06 -6.16 1.48
C ASP A 231 6.59 -6.20 1.95
N ALA A 232 6.28 -5.57 3.10
CA ALA A 232 4.91 -5.32 3.57
C ALA A 232 4.17 -4.25 2.75
N ARG A 233 4.84 -3.56 1.82
CA ARG A 233 4.31 -2.47 0.99
C ARG A 233 3.77 -1.28 1.78
N LEU A 234 4.26 -1.09 2.99
CA LEU A 234 3.93 0.07 3.82
C LEU A 234 4.76 1.30 3.48
N VAL A 235 5.94 1.08 2.87
CA VAL A 235 6.83 2.14 2.42
C VAL A 235 7.39 1.85 1.02
N HIS A 236 7.68 2.91 0.29
CA HIS A 236 8.41 2.86 -0.96
C HIS A 236 9.86 3.28 -0.73
N LYS A 237 10.81 2.44 -1.16
CA LYS A 237 12.25 2.75 -1.15
C LYS A 237 12.68 3.17 -2.55
N ILE A 238 13.05 4.44 -2.70
CA ILE A 238 13.39 5.05 -3.98
C ILE A 238 14.87 5.40 -4.00
N TYR A 239 15.59 4.86 -4.98
CA TYR A 239 17.02 5.09 -5.13
C TYR A 239 17.31 6.41 -5.84
N ARG A 240 18.49 6.98 -5.54
CA ARG A 240 19.03 8.11 -6.28
C ARG A 240 19.60 7.62 -7.60
N SER A 241 19.31 8.33 -8.70
CA SER A 241 20.03 8.12 -9.96
C SER A 241 21.28 8.98 -9.99
N THR A 242 22.40 8.41 -10.45
CA THR A 242 23.67 9.10 -10.62
C THR A 242 23.81 9.78 -11.99
N ALA A 243 23.00 9.35 -12.97
CA ALA A 243 23.00 9.92 -14.33
C ALA A 243 21.64 9.68 -15.02
N PRO A 244 21.21 10.56 -15.94
CA PRO A 244 20.00 10.39 -16.75
C PRO A 244 20.29 9.43 -17.91
N GLY A 245 20.35 8.12 -17.64
CA GLY A 245 20.66 7.11 -18.65
C GLY A 245 19.69 5.93 -18.64
N LEU A 246 19.70 5.14 -19.71
CA LEU A 246 18.92 3.91 -19.84
C LEU A 246 19.85 2.69 -19.93
N PRO A 247 19.51 1.57 -19.29
CA PRO A 247 18.37 1.40 -18.35
C PRO A 247 18.62 2.17 -17.05
N MET A 248 17.60 2.81 -16.51
CA MET A 248 17.72 3.65 -15.30
C MET A 248 18.34 2.90 -14.12
N SER A 249 18.05 1.62 -13.97
CA SER A 249 18.58 0.77 -12.90
C SER A 249 20.12 0.63 -12.92
N ALA A 250 20.76 0.84 -14.06
CA ALA A 250 22.23 0.81 -14.16
C ALA A 250 22.90 2.02 -13.47
N TYR A 251 22.12 3.06 -13.19
CA TYR A 251 22.58 4.30 -12.58
C TYR A 251 22.10 4.46 -11.14
N ASP A 252 21.52 3.43 -10.52
CA ASP A 252 21.08 3.45 -9.15
C ASP A 252 22.27 3.54 -8.18
N ASP A 253 22.27 4.57 -7.34
CA ASP A 253 23.15 4.65 -6.18
C ASP A 253 22.51 3.92 -5.00
N ILE A 254 22.86 2.66 -4.81
CA ILE A 254 22.35 1.83 -3.71
C ILE A 254 22.71 2.34 -2.32
N SER A 255 23.68 3.26 -2.19
CA SER A 255 24.06 3.90 -0.93
C SER A 255 23.21 5.13 -0.59
N ALA A 256 22.38 5.58 -1.52
CA ALA A 256 21.53 6.76 -1.39
C ALA A 256 20.10 6.45 -1.84
N PHE A 257 19.19 6.40 -0.91
CA PHE A 257 17.77 6.20 -1.14
C PHE A 257 16.94 7.10 -0.20
N LYS A 258 15.70 7.36 -0.59
CA LYS A 258 14.68 7.94 0.26
C LYS A 258 13.58 6.91 0.54
N ILE A 259 12.83 7.08 1.63
CA ILE A 259 11.65 6.29 1.93
C ILE A 259 10.42 7.19 1.99
N TYR A 260 9.31 6.69 1.46
CA TYR A 260 8.02 7.36 1.43
C TYR A 260 6.95 6.43 1.95
N LEU A 261 5.94 6.96 2.59
CA LEU A 261 4.79 6.16 2.99
C LEU A 261 3.94 5.80 1.77
N VAL A 262 3.23 4.68 1.88
CA VAL A 262 2.29 4.21 0.85
C VAL A 262 1.17 5.21 0.58
N ASP A 263 0.80 6.03 1.57
CA ASP A 263 -0.31 6.99 1.48
C ASP A 263 0.02 8.32 2.17
N VAL A 264 -0.40 9.43 1.53
CA VAL A 264 -0.16 10.79 2.03
C VAL A 264 -0.97 11.12 3.28
N GLY A 265 -2.19 10.60 3.42
CA GLY A 265 -3.04 10.79 4.61
C GLY A 265 -2.45 10.05 5.82
N LEU A 266 -1.92 8.85 5.61
CA LEU A 266 -1.19 8.13 6.65
C LEU A 266 0.09 8.87 7.06
N LEU A 267 0.84 9.46 6.11
CA LEU A 267 2.01 10.29 6.42
C LEU A 267 1.62 11.49 7.28
N ARG A 268 0.54 12.19 6.92
CA ARG A 268 -0.01 13.29 7.71
C ARG A 268 -0.37 12.82 9.12
N ARG A 269 -1.07 11.68 9.22
CA ARG A 269 -1.51 11.14 10.52
C ARG A 269 -0.32 10.73 11.40
N LEU A 270 0.63 10.01 10.84
CA LEU A 270 1.87 9.60 11.52
C LEU A 270 2.70 10.82 11.97
N SER A 271 2.65 11.91 11.21
CA SER A 271 3.29 13.19 11.54
C SER A 271 2.53 13.99 12.60
N GLN A 272 1.39 13.50 13.10
CA GLN A 272 0.52 14.18 14.07
C GLN A 272 0.04 15.58 13.61
N LEU A 273 -0.02 15.81 12.31
CA LEU A 273 -0.53 17.05 11.76
C LEU A 273 -2.05 17.11 11.84
N SER A 274 -2.57 18.11 12.56
CA SER A 274 -4.00 18.37 12.61
C SER A 274 -4.53 18.79 11.23
N PRO A 275 -5.76 18.39 10.84
CA PRO A 275 -6.44 18.94 9.66
C PRO A 275 -6.54 20.46 9.67
N SER A 276 -6.65 21.08 10.83
CA SER A 276 -6.64 22.56 10.97
C SER A 276 -5.33 23.22 10.52
N ALA A 277 -4.23 22.49 10.43
CA ALA A 277 -2.98 22.99 9.89
C ALA A 277 -3.07 23.33 8.39
N PHE A 278 -4.04 22.75 7.67
CA PHE A 278 -4.32 23.01 6.25
C PHE A 278 -5.22 24.22 6.03
N ALA A 279 -5.84 24.74 7.10
CA ALA A 279 -6.53 26.02 7.06
C ALA A 279 -5.51 27.18 6.89
N GLU A 280 -5.98 28.30 6.37
CA GLU A 280 -5.19 29.42 5.86
C GLU A 280 -3.97 29.82 6.69
N GLY A 281 -2.81 29.95 6.02
CA GLY A 281 -1.63 30.70 6.47
C GLY A 281 -0.82 30.07 7.60
N ASN A 282 -1.05 28.80 7.96
CA ASN A 282 -0.28 28.15 9.02
C ASN A 282 1.18 27.89 8.58
N ARG A 283 2.14 28.55 9.23
CA ARG A 283 3.57 28.39 8.97
C ARG A 283 4.06 26.95 9.13
N LEU A 284 3.51 26.21 10.08
CA LEU A 284 3.88 24.81 10.34
C LEU A 284 3.52 23.90 9.14
N PHE A 285 2.40 24.19 8.48
CA PHE A 285 2.04 23.48 7.26
C PHE A 285 3.03 23.76 6.13
N THR A 286 3.50 25.01 6.02
CA THR A 286 4.46 25.39 4.96
C THR A 286 5.77 24.60 5.06
N GLU A 287 6.26 24.33 6.27
CA GLU A 287 7.49 23.57 6.49
C GLU A 287 7.35 22.09 6.12
N PHE A 288 6.19 21.47 6.37
CA PHE A 288 5.94 20.06 6.06
C PHE A 288 5.25 19.82 4.71
N LYS A 289 4.77 20.88 4.06
CA LYS A 289 4.09 20.80 2.76
C LYS A 289 4.94 20.11 1.69
N GLY A 290 6.24 20.39 1.67
CA GLY A 290 7.16 19.75 0.73
C GLY A 290 7.18 18.23 0.88
N ALA A 291 7.24 17.72 2.12
CA ALA A 291 7.24 16.30 2.40
C ALA A 291 5.93 15.61 1.95
N LEU A 292 4.78 16.23 2.23
CA LEU A 292 3.48 15.71 1.79
C LEU A 292 3.35 15.73 0.27
N THR A 293 3.80 16.83 -0.36
CA THR A 293 3.76 16.94 -1.84
C THR A 293 4.68 15.92 -2.49
N GLU A 294 5.90 15.74 -1.97
CA GLU A 294 6.84 14.76 -2.50
C GLU A 294 6.28 13.33 -2.37
N ASN A 295 5.65 13.01 -1.22
CA ASN A 295 5.00 11.72 -1.01
C ASN A 295 3.79 11.51 -1.95
N PHE A 296 2.94 12.53 -2.11
CA PHE A 296 1.79 12.49 -3.01
C PHE A 296 2.22 12.30 -4.47
N VAL A 297 3.21 13.07 -4.93
CA VAL A 297 3.72 12.92 -6.31
C VAL A 297 4.27 11.51 -6.53
N LEU A 298 5.05 10.99 -5.57
CA LEU A 298 5.55 9.63 -5.69
C LEU A 298 4.43 8.58 -5.69
N GLN A 299 3.47 8.70 -4.79
CA GLN A 299 2.29 7.83 -4.74
C GLN A 299 1.58 7.82 -6.09
N THR A 300 1.32 9.01 -6.68
CA THR A 300 0.70 9.14 -8.01
C THR A 300 1.55 8.51 -9.12
N LEU A 301 2.87 8.72 -9.11
CA LEU A 301 3.77 8.13 -10.10
C LEU A 301 3.76 6.60 -10.07
N ILE A 302 3.74 6.01 -8.88
CA ILE A 302 3.73 4.55 -8.71
C ILE A 302 2.40 3.95 -9.19
N THR A 303 1.27 4.60 -8.89
CA THR A 303 -0.05 4.07 -9.23
C THR A 303 -0.41 4.24 -10.72
N GLN A 304 0.16 5.24 -11.40
CA GLN A 304 -0.17 5.57 -12.79
C GLN A 304 0.87 5.12 -13.82
N PHE A 305 2.08 4.80 -13.38
CA PHE A 305 3.17 4.43 -14.28
C PHE A 305 3.75 3.07 -13.91
N GLU A 306 4.03 2.23 -14.91
CA GLU A 306 4.63 0.90 -14.72
C GLU A 306 6.14 0.94 -14.45
N VAL A 307 6.71 2.11 -14.19
CA VAL A 307 8.15 2.30 -13.93
C VAL A 307 8.39 2.63 -12.47
N VAL A 308 9.43 2.06 -11.89
CA VAL A 308 9.89 2.43 -10.54
C VAL A 308 10.59 3.78 -10.62
N PRO A 309 10.06 4.84 -9.95
CA PRO A 309 10.66 6.17 -9.98
C PRO A 309 12.06 6.19 -9.36
N ARG A 310 12.89 7.15 -9.77
CA ARG A 310 14.16 7.51 -9.15
C ARG A 310 14.14 8.99 -8.84
N TYR A 311 14.95 9.41 -7.86
CA TYR A 311 15.12 10.83 -7.62
C TYR A 311 16.52 11.28 -8.04
N TRP A 312 16.62 12.55 -8.36
CA TRP A 312 17.86 13.25 -8.67
C TRP A 312 18.14 14.30 -7.58
N ALA A 313 19.41 14.38 -7.07
CA ALA A 313 19.79 15.37 -6.05
C ALA A 313 21.26 15.78 -6.18
#